data_7a92c3409194d7983439bcbc2f1e6b05
#
_entry.id   7a92c3409194d7983439bcbc2f1e6b05
#
_cell.length_a   1.000
_cell.length_b   1.000
_cell.length_c   1.000
_cell.angle_alpha   90.00
_cell.angle_beta   90.00
_cell.angle_gamma   90.00
#
_symmetry.space_group_name_H-M   'P 1'
#
loop_
_entity.id
_entity.type
_entity.pdbx_description
1 polymer ?
#
loop_
_entity_poly.entity_id
_entity_poly.type
_entity_poly.pdbx_seq_one_letter_code
_entity_poly.pdbx_strand_id
1 'polypeptide(L)'
;MKIIVGLGNPGTKYEKTRHNLGFIVLDHFLKNFEPQNEGDWQESKKFKSQFAEISWQPKKGEMEKVVLIKPLTYMNNSGMAVKAVSAFYKVAASDIWVIHEDVDLALGLMKIRLGGASAGHRGVDSIIETLGNDKFWRFRLGIGHPRQNPKEGRKAIYFRGVDDYVLGEMAGQDWSKAKTLVKKAVEAIETALEKDLTVAMNRFNSK
;
A
#
# COMPACT_ATOMS: atom_id res chain seq x y z
N MET A 1 -7.90 5.89 -15.93
CA MET A 1 -6.91 6.52 -15.02
C MET A 1 -7.02 5.91 -13.65
N LYS A 2 -5.91 5.55 -13.01
CA LYS A 2 -5.89 4.95 -11.64
C LYS A 2 -5.08 5.82 -10.69
N ILE A 3 -5.47 5.80 -9.41
CA ILE A 3 -4.67 6.33 -8.30
C ILE A 3 -4.25 5.14 -7.44
N ILE A 4 -2.94 4.95 -7.26
CA ILE A 4 -2.40 3.91 -6.42
C ILE A 4 -1.74 4.55 -5.19
N VAL A 5 -2.26 4.22 -4.02
CA VAL A 5 -1.89 4.81 -2.73
C VAL A 5 -1.08 3.80 -1.95
N GLY A 6 0.16 4.09 -1.65
CA GLY A 6 0.89 3.37 -0.59
C GLY A 6 0.64 4.05 0.75
N LEU A 7 0.26 3.30 1.77
CA LEU A 7 0.15 3.82 3.13
C LEU A 7 1.48 3.69 3.88
N GLY A 8 1.77 4.69 4.71
CA GLY A 8 2.98 4.79 5.51
C GLY A 8 3.06 6.13 6.24
N ASN A 9 4.06 6.28 7.08
CA ASN A 9 4.40 7.53 7.76
C ASN A 9 5.65 8.18 7.14
N PRO A 10 5.68 9.51 6.98
CA PRO A 10 6.85 10.21 6.48
C PRO A 10 7.98 10.25 7.52
N GLY A 11 9.21 10.29 7.01
CA GLY A 11 10.44 10.43 7.81
C GLY A 11 11.23 9.14 7.95
N THR A 12 12.56 9.31 8.03
CA THR A 12 13.56 8.23 7.95
C THR A 12 13.39 7.16 9.04
N LYS A 13 12.91 7.54 10.22
CA LYS A 13 12.64 6.62 11.33
C LYS A 13 11.54 5.58 11.04
N TYR A 14 10.71 5.80 10.01
CA TYR A 14 9.62 4.88 9.65
C TYR A 14 9.90 4.02 8.42
N GLU A 15 10.96 4.33 7.66
CA GLU A 15 11.24 3.70 6.36
C GLU A 15 11.28 2.17 6.38
N LYS A 16 11.74 1.57 7.49
CA LYS A 16 11.86 0.11 7.64
C LYS A 16 10.79 -0.51 8.51
N THR A 17 9.78 0.27 8.91
CA THR A 17 8.70 -0.22 9.76
C THR A 17 7.67 -1.03 8.96
N ARG A 18 6.91 -1.89 9.66
CA ARG A 18 5.78 -2.62 9.07
C ARG A 18 4.74 -1.68 8.49
N HIS A 19 4.53 -0.56 9.17
CA HIS A 19 3.55 0.46 8.78
C HIS A 19 3.86 1.14 7.45
N ASN A 20 5.11 1.05 6.97
CA ASN A 20 5.54 1.64 5.70
C ASN A 20 5.57 0.64 4.53
N LEU A 21 5.02 -0.57 4.69
CA LEU A 21 5.00 -1.55 3.60
C LEU A 21 4.33 -1.02 2.33
N GLY A 22 3.29 -0.19 2.47
CA GLY A 22 2.66 0.45 1.31
C GLY A 22 3.62 1.38 0.55
N PHE A 23 4.40 2.19 1.27
CA PHE A 23 5.43 3.05 0.67
C PHE A 23 6.50 2.21 -0.03
N ILE A 24 6.99 1.17 0.64
CA ILE A 24 8.03 0.27 0.11
C ILE A 24 7.57 -0.40 -1.19
N VAL A 25 6.30 -0.83 -1.27
CA VAL A 25 5.76 -1.43 -2.51
C VAL A 25 5.77 -0.42 -3.64
N LEU A 26 5.32 0.82 -3.39
CA LEU A 26 5.30 1.84 -4.45
C LEU A 26 6.72 2.26 -4.88
N ASP A 27 7.69 2.31 -3.95
CA ASP A 27 9.08 2.56 -4.31
C ASP A 27 9.65 1.45 -5.20
N HIS A 28 9.31 0.19 -4.92
CA HIS A 28 9.70 -0.94 -5.77
C HIS A 28 8.96 -0.95 -7.11
N PHE A 29 7.68 -0.62 -7.10
CA PHE A 29 6.88 -0.55 -8.32
C PHE A 29 7.42 0.53 -9.27
N LEU A 30 7.67 1.74 -8.76
CA LEU A 30 8.18 2.85 -9.56
C LEU A 30 9.57 2.57 -10.18
N LYS A 31 10.44 1.87 -9.45
CA LYS A 31 11.78 1.47 -9.94
C LYS A 31 11.74 0.52 -11.13
N ASN A 32 10.66 -0.26 -11.30
CA ASN A 32 10.50 -1.15 -12.46
C ASN A 32 10.15 -0.37 -13.74
N PHE A 33 9.67 0.86 -13.58
CA PHE A 33 9.53 1.80 -14.68
C PHE A 33 10.82 2.58 -14.77
N GLU A 34 11.78 2.09 -15.58
CA GLU A 34 12.97 2.87 -15.87
C GLU A 34 12.58 4.24 -16.44
N PRO A 35 13.30 5.30 -16.07
CA PRO A 35 12.90 6.65 -16.33
C PRO A 35 13.02 6.96 -17.82
N GLN A 36 11.94 6.81 -18.54
CA GLN A 36 11.72 7.66 -19.71
C GLN A 36 11.29 9.04 -19.19
N ASN A 37 12.14 9.70 -18.40
CA ASN A 37 11.99 11.07 -17.88
C ASN A 37 10.78 11.37 -16.96
N GLU A 38 9.99 10.40 -16.50
CA GLU A 38 8.73 10.62 -15.79
C GLU A 38 8.63 9.95 -14.41
N GLY A 39 9.66 9.31 -13.91
CA GLY A 39 9.54 8.34 -12.81
C GLY A 39 10.03 8.74 -11.43
N ASP A 40 10.40 10.00 -11.17
CA ASP A 40 10.88 10.38 -9.85
C ASP A 40 9.75 10.87 -8.93
N TRP A 41 9.86 10.54 -7.63
CA TRP A 41 8.97 11.09 -6.63
C TRP A 41 9.10 12.60 -6.53
N GLN A 42 7.96 13.30 -6.69
CA GLN A 42 7.85 14.74 -6.49
C GLN A 42 7.04 15.02 -5.23
N GLU A 43 7.49 15.97 -4.41
CA GLU A 43 6.70 16.42 -3.26
C GLU A 43 5.71 17.49 -3.68
N SER A 44 4.43 17.31 -3.30
CA SER A 44 3.36 18.25 -3.58
C SER A 44 2.69 18.71 -2.29
N LYS A 45 2.85 19.98 -1.96
CA LYS A 45 2.08 20.62 -0.88
C LYS A 45 0.58 20.59 -1.15
N LYS A 46 0.16 20.75 -2.42
CA LYS A 46 -1.24 20.69 -2.84
C LYS A 46 -1.84 19.32 -2.55
N PHE A 47 -1.13 18.25 -2.85
CA PHE A 47 -1.59 16.89 -2.63
C PHE A 47 -1.21 16.34 -1.25
N LYS A 48 -0.41 17.09 -0.47
CA LYS A 48 0.09 16.64 0.85
C LYS A 48 0.74 15.25 0.76
N SER A 49 1.46 14.99 -0.32
CA SER A 49 2.06 13.68 -0.64
C SER A 49 3.33 13.81 -1.46
N GLN A 50 4.16 12.79 -1.44
CA GLN A 50 4.99 12.48 -2.59
C GLN A 50 4.10 11.84 -3.64
N PHE A 51 4.28 12.21 -4.91
CA PHE A 51 3.54 11.65 -6.03
C PHE A 51 4.45 11.40 -7.22
N ALA A 52 4.08 10.45 -8.06
CA ALA A 52 4.67 10.23 -9.37
C ALA A 52 3.56 9.91 -10.36
N GLU A 53 3.72 10.34 -11.60
CA GLU A 53 2.83 10.00 -12.69
C GLU A 53 3.53 9.07 -13.65
N ILE A 54 2.87 8.00 -14.05
CA ILE A 54 3.35 7.06 -15.06
C ILE A 54 2.28 6.82 -16.12
N SER A 55 2.75 6.55 -17.33
CA SER A 55 1.91 6.12 -18.46
C SER A 55 2.02 4.61 -18.59
N TRP A 56 0.99 3.87 -18.16
CA TRP A 56 0.94 2.42 -18.32
C TRP A 56 0.44 2.05 -19.70
N GLN A 57 1.26 1.30 -20.45
CA GLN A 57 0.87 0.74 -21.75
C GLN A 57 0.65 -0.76 -21.61
N PRO A 58 -0.61 -1.23 -21.50
CA PRO A 58 -0.88 -2.66 -21.50
C PRO A 58 -0.56 -3.28 -22.86
N LYS A 59 -0.27 -4.59 -22.90
CA LYS A 59 -0.04 -5.32 -24.16
C LYS A 59 -1.25 -5.29 -25.10
N LYS A 60 -2.45 -5.19 -24.51
CA LYS A 60 -3.71 -5.03 -25.21
C LYS A 60 -4.52 -3.94 -24.51
N GLY A 61 -4.91 -2.91 -25.24
CA GLY A 61 -5.68 -1.81 -24.69
C GLY A 61 -5.03 -0.45 -24.92
N GLU A 62 -5.66 0.56 -24.40
CA GLU A 62 -5.21 1.96 -24.50
C GLU A 62 -4.24 2.27 -23.33
N MET A 63 -3.36 3.23 -23.58
CA MET A 63 -2.49 3.77 -22.56
C MET A 63 -3.30 4.36 -21.41
N GLU A 64 -2.96 3.98 -20.18
CA GLU A 64 -3.63 4.45 -18.98
C GLU A 64 -2.70 5.29 -18.11
N LYS A 65 -3.13 6.49 -17.75
CA LYS A 65 -2.43 7.31 -16.76
C LYS A 65 -2.61 6.71 -15.36
N VAL A 66 -1.52 6.50 -14.65
CA VAL A 66 -1.50 6.02 -13.27
C VAL A 66 -0.77 7.05 -12.39
N VAL A 67 -1.42 7.48 -11.31
CA VAL A 67 -0.85 8.38 -10.31
C VAL A 67 -0.54 7.58 -9.05
N LEU A 68 0.73 7.56 -8.68
CA LEU A 68 1.22 6.96 -7.45
C LEU A 68 1.29 8.03 -6.37
N ILE A 69 0.83 7.74 -5.16
CA ILE A 69 0.94 8.67 -4.04
C ILE A 69 1.39 7.99 -2.74
N LYS A 70 2.30 8.67 -2.03
CA LYS A 70 2.69 8.37 -0.65
C LYS A 70 2.27 9.57 0.22
N PRO A 71 1.19 9.47 1.02
CA PRO A 71 0.73 10.56 1.87
C PRO A 71 1.80 11.03 2.86
N LEU A 72 1.97 12.36 2.99
CA LEU A 72 2.89 12.99 3.98
C LEU A 72 2.15 13.50 5.21
N THR A 73 0.89 13.11 5.38
CA THR A 73 -0.04 13.59 6.42
C THR A 73 -0.02 12.77 7.69
N TYR A 74 0.90 11.84 7.84
CA TYR A 74 0.85 10.72 8.77
C TYR A 74 -0.39 9.82 8.57
N MET A 75 -0.31 8.59 9.10
CA MET A 75 -1.27 7.51 8.83
C MET A 75 -2.73 7.90 9.09
N ASN A 76 -3.03 8.47 10.25
CA ASN A 76 -4.39 8.85 10.65
C ASN A 76 -5.03 9.97 9.82
N ASN A 77 -4.28 10.65 8.97
CA ASN A 77 -4.76 11.72 8.10
C ASN A 77 -4.56 11.41 6.60
N SER A 78 -4.27 10.15 6.25
CA SER A 78 -3.99 9.73 4.86
C SER A 78 -5.12 10.06 3.90
N GLY A 79 -6.37 10.04 4.36
CA GLY A 79 -7.54 10.39 3.57
C GLY A 79 -7.50 11.81 2.99
N MET A 80 -6.84 12.76 3.68
CA MET A 80 -6.70 14.14 3.17
C MET A 80 -5.93 14.18 1.84
N ALA A 81 -4.82 13.42 1.75
CA ALA A 81 -4.02 13.33 0.54
C ALA A 81 -4.80 12.62 -0.58
N VAL A 82 -5.44 11.49 -0.25
CA VAL A 82 -6.25 10.72 -1.20
C VAL A 82 -7.38 11.57 -1.80
N LYS A 83 -8.12 12.30 -0.94
CA LYS A 83 -9.19 13.21 -1.41
C LYS A 83 -8.65 14.35 -2.29
N ALA A 84 -7.52 14.95 -1.90
CA ALA A 84 -6.94 16.04 -2.67
C ALA A 84 -6.57 15.60 -4.10
N VAL A 85 -5.96 14.41 -4.23
CA VAL A 85 -5.58 13.85 -5.54
C VAL A 85 -6.81 13.40 -6.32
N SER A 86 -7.72 12.62 -5.71
CA SER A 86 -8.91 12.10 -6.40
C SER A 86 -9.85 13.20 -6.88
N ALA A 87 -10.02 14.26 -6.07
CA ALA A 87 -10.81 15.42 -6.49
C ALA A 87 -10.16 16.20 -7.64
N PHE A 88 -8.83 16.37 -7.61
CA PHE A 88 -8.10 17.08 -8.67
C PHE A 88 -8.21 16.36 -10.02
N TYR A 89 -7.98 15.05 -10.01
CA TYR A 89 -8.05 14.25 -11.25
C TYR A 89 -9.46 13.74 -11.56
N LYS A 90 -10.45 14.03 -10.70
CA LYS A 90 -11.85 13.58 -10.83
C LYS A 90 -11.97 12.06 -10.95
N VAL A 91 -11.20 11.34 -10.14
CA VAL A 91 -11.15 9.87 -10.14
C VAL A 91 -12.16 9.31 -9.13
N ALA A 92 -12.96 8.34 -9.56
CA ALA A 92 -13.93 7.65 -8.71
C ALA A 92 -13.22 6.76 -7.66
N ALA A 93 -13.88 6.50 -6.54
CA ALA A 93 -13.33 5.63 -5.49
C ALA A 93 -12.97 4.22 -6.02
N SER A 94 -13.73 3.67 -6.95
CA SER A 94 -13.47 2.37 -7.60
C SER A 94 -12.16 2.30 -8.38
N ASP A 95 -11.59 3.45 -8.73
CA ASP A 95 -10.31 3.56 -9.43
C ASP A 95 -9.14 3.93 -8.49
N ILE A 96 -9.40 3.93 -7.19
CA ILE A 96 -8.40 4.11 -6.15
C ILE A 96 -7.99 2.73 -5.60
N TRP A 97 -6.68 2.46 -5.60
CA TRP A 97 -6.09 1.23 -5.06
C TRP A 97 -5.20 1.58 -3.88
N VAL A 98 -5.49 1.03 -2.72
CA VAL A 98 -4.77 1.31 -1.47
C VAL A 98 -3.96 0.10 -1.06
N ILE A 99 -2.66 0.28 -0.89
CA ILE A 99 -1.72 -0.74 -0.45
C ILE A 99 -1.36 -0.46 0.99
N HIS A 100 -1.60 -1.43 1.88
CA HIS A 100 -1.34 -1.30 3.31
C HIS A 100 -0.99 -2.63 3.96
N GLU A 101 -0.33 -2.59 5.11
CA GLU A 101 -0.11 -3.77 5.93
C GLU A 101 -1.39 -4.22 6.62
N ASP A 102 -1.39 -5.48 7.07
CA ASP A 102 -2.55 -6.06 7.73
C ASP A 102 -2.11 -7.09 8.78
N VAL A 103 -2.48 -6.83 10.04
CA VAL A 103 -2.13 -7.69 11.18
C VAL A 103 -2.94 -8.99 11.22
N ASP A 104 -4.11 -9.01 10.61
CA ASP A 104 -5.01 -10.18 10.60
C ASP A 104 -4.62 -11.21 9.52
N LEU A 105 -3.69 -10.86 8.64
CA LEU A 105 -3.12 -11.77 7.67
C LEU A 105 -1.73 -12.22 8.12
N ALA A 106 -1.47 -13.53 8.04
CA ALA A 106 -0.14 -14.06 8.36
C ALA A 106 0.96 -13.43 7.48
N LEU A 107 2.16 -13.28 8.04
CA LEU A 107 3.28 -12.66 7.35
C LEU A 107 3.62 -13.41 6.04
N GLY A 108 3.61 -12.67 4.93
CA GLY A 108 3.85 -13.19 3.58
C GLY A 108 2.57 -13.52 2.79
N LEU A 109 1.39 -13.46 3.42
CA LEU A 109 0.13 -13.56 2.71
C LEU A 109 -0.32 -12.19 2.17
N MET A 110 -1.04 -12.23 1.05
CA MET A 110 -1.66 -11.03 0.48
C MET A 110 -3.11 -11.32 0.11
N LYS A 111 -3.97 -10.32 0.31
CA LYS A 111 -5.35 -10.34 -0.19
C LYS A 111 -5.71 -9.02 -0.87
N ILE A 112 -6.28 -9.14 -2.06
CA ILE A 112 -6.86 -8.02 -2.80
C ILE A 112 -8.37 -8.09 -2.61
N ARG A 113 -9.01 -6.97 -2.28
CA ARG A 113 -10.48 -6.90 -2.14
C ARG A 113 -11.00 -5.50 -2.41
N LEU A 114 -12.25 -5.43 -2.84
CA LEU A 114 -13.01 -4.18 -2.90
C LEU A 114 -13.72 -3.95 -1.56
N GLY A 115 -13.59 -2.74 -1.03
CA GLY A 115 -14.36 -2.28 0.12
C GLY A 115 -14.16 -3.07 1.42
N GLY A 116 -15.10 -2.89 2.36
CA GLY A 116 -15.17 -3.53 3.67
C GLY A 116 -14.54 -2.70 4.80
N ALA A 117 -14.78 -3.12 6.05
CA ALA A 117 -14.24 -2.45 7.23
C ALA A 117 -12.71 -2.37 7.23
N SER A 118 -12.16 -1.38 7.92
CA SER A 118 -10.72 -1.12 8.03
C SER A 118 -9.97 -2.16 8.87
N ALA A 119 -10.68 -2.94 9.68
CA ALA A 119 -10.11 -3.81 10.72
C ALA A 119 -9.18 -3.04 11.69
N GLY A 120 -9.54 -1.78 11.99
CA GLY A 120 -8.79 -0.90 12.91
C GLY A 120 -7.54 -0.27 12.29
N HIS A 121 -7.33 -0.39 10.98
CA HIS A 121 -6.21 0.26 10.31
C HIS A 121 -6.50 1.76 10.12
N ARG A 122 -5.83 2.62 10.90
CA ARG A 122 -6.11 4.08 10.98
C ARG A 122 -6.03 4.80 9.63
N GLY A 123 -5.13 4.39 8.74
CA GLY A 123 -5.01 5.00 7.40
C GLY A 123 -6.19 4.65 6.51
N VAL A 124 -6.69 3.42 6.59
CA VAL A 124 -7.89 2.98 5.87
C VAL A 124 -9.12 3.68 6.41
N ASP A 125 -9.26 3.79 7.76
CA ASP A 125 -10.34 4.56 8.40
C ASP A 125 -10.37 6.00 7.90
N SER A 126 -9.22 6.67 7.92
CA SER A 126 -9.09 8.04 7.43
C SER A 126 -9.54 8.20 5.97
N ILE A 127 -9.23 7.22 5.11
CA ILE A 127 -9.67 7.25 3.71
C ILE A 127 -11.18 7.05 3.62
N ILE A 128 -11.75 6.08 4.34
CA ILE A 128 -13.20 5.81 4.35
C ILE A 128 -13.97 7.07 4.81
N GLU A 129 -13.57 7.65 5.93
CA GLU A 129 -14.19 8.87 6.47
C GLU A 129 -14.10 10.04 5.48
N THR A 130 -12.93 10.25 4.89
CA THR A 130 -12.69 11.41 4.03
C THR A 130 -13.36 11.30 2.65
N LEU A 131 -13.46 10.08 2.09
CA LEU A 131 -14.17 9.81 0.84
C LEU A 131 -15.68 9.63 1.05
N GLY A 132 -16.13 9.36 2.29
CA GLY A 132 -17.52 9.06 2.62
C GLY A 132 -18.00 7.69 2.17
N ASN A 133 -17.11 6.82 1.76
CA ASN A 133 -17.41 5.43 1.36
C ASN A 133 -16.15 4.55 1.41
N ASP A 134 -16.36 3.23 1.36
CA ASP A 134 -15.31 2.21 1.35
C ASP A 134 -15.07 1.58 -0.04
N LYS A 135 -15.69 2.10 -1.10
CA LYS A 135 -15.71 1.50 -2.44
C LYS A 135 -14.41 1.70 -3.22
N PHE A 136 -13.27 1.45 -2.56
CA PHE A 136 -11.94 1.44 -3.16
C PHE A 136 -11.28 0.07 -2.98
N TRP A 137 -10.32 -0.24 -3.86
CA TRP A 137 -9.61 -1.50 -3.82
C TRP A 137 -8.49 -1.47 -2.79
N ARG A 138 -8.25 -2.60 -2.12
CA ARG A 138 -7.19 -2.75 -1.13
C ARG A 138 -6.32 -3.95 -1.43
N PHE A 139 -5.00 -3.71 -1.44
CA PHE A 139 -3.96 -4.72 -1.46
C PHE A 139 -3.45 -4.85 -0.02
N ARG A 140 -3.96 -5.86 0.69
CA ARG A 140 -3.70 -6.11 2.11
C ARG A 140 -2.50 -7.02 2.26
N LEU A 141 -1.43 -6.51 2.87
CA LEU A 141 -0.13 -7.18 3.01
C LEU A 141 0.00 -7.73 4.43
N GLY A 142 -0.06 -9.05 4.59
CA GLY A 142 0.00 -9.72 5.88
C GLY A 142 1.34 -9.51 6.56
N ILE A 143 1.28 -9.03 7.81
CA ILE A 143 2.45 -8.90 8.70
C ILE A 143 2.35 -9.80 9.95
N GLY A 144 1.22 -10.48 10.13
CA GLY A 144 0.91 -11.28 11.30
C GLY A 144 0.58 -10.45 12.53
N HIS A 145 -0.07 -11.06 13.48
CA HIS A 145 -0.45 -10.42 14.74
C HIS A 145 0.64 -10.60 15.79
N PRO A 146 0.98 -9.58 16.60
CA PRO A 146 2.05 -9.67 17.61
C PRO A 146 1.84 -10.79 18.65
N ARG A 147 0.59 -11.17 18.92
CA ARG A 147 0.24 -12.27 19.83
C ARG A 147 0.41 -13.66 19.23
N GLN A 148 0.50 -13.77 17.89
CA GLN A 148 0.56 -15.05 17.15
C GLN A 148 1.99 -15.45 16.79
N ASN A 149 2.98 -14.65 17.14
CA ASN A 149 4.39 -14.87 16.79
C ASN A 149 5.30 -14.90 18.03
N PRO A 150 5.06 -15.78 19.01
CA PRO A 150 6.05 -16.06 20.02
C PRO A 150 7.19 -16.82 19.31
N LYS A 151 8.27 -16.12 18.93
CA LYS A 151 9.48 -16.78 18.44
C LYS A 151 10.08 -17.59 19.58
N GLU A 152 9.86 -18.90 19.57
CA GLU A 152 10.58 -19.82 20.42
C GLU A 152 12.09 -19.55 20.29
N GLY A 153 12.76 -19.29 21.40
CA GLY A 153 14.23 -19.20 21.49
C GLY A 153 14.87 -17.83 21.22
N ARG A 154 14.13 -16.77 20.96
CA ARG A 154 14.66 -15.39 20.95
C ARG A 154 14.07 -14.58 22.11
N LYS A 155 14.85 -13.62 22.67
CA LYS A 155 14.30 -12.64 23.63
C LYS A 155 13.02 -12.09 23.04
N ALA A 156 11.88 -12.41 23.67
CA ALA A 156 10.58 -11.95 23.24
C ALA A 156 10.58 -10.41 23.21
N ILE A 157 10.49 -9.82 22.04
CA ILE A 157 10.23 -8.38 21.92
C ILE A 157 8.76 -8.24 22.30
N TYR A 158 8.49 -7.80 23.52
CA TYR A 158 7.14 -7.53 23.99
C TYR A 158 6.66 -6.21 23.37
N PHE A 159 5.79 -6.30 22.38
CA PHE A 159 5.05 -5.15 21.90
C PHE A 159 3.93 -4.81 22.87
N ARG A 160 3.82 -3.55 23.29
CA ARG A 160 2.77 -3.07 24.20
C ARG A 160 1.38 -3.06 23.55
N GLY A 161 1.30 -3.25 22.23
CA GLY A 161 0.07 -3.30 21.46
C GLY A 161 0.31 -3.39 19.96
N VAL A 162 -0.75 -3.35 19.18
CA VAL A 162 -0.68 -3.37 17.72
C VAL A 162 0.04 -2.14 17.17
N ASP A 163 -0.20 -0.97 17.74
CA ASP A 163 0.46 0.28 17.34
C ASP A 163 1.99 0.19 17.44
N ASP A 164 2.49 -0.34 18.56
CA ASP A 164 3.92 -0.53 18.79
C ASP A 164 4.52 -1.56 17.82
N TYR A 165 3.76 -2.61 17.50
CA TYR A 165 4.17 -3.64 16.55
C TYR A 165 4.29 -3.12 15.12
N VAL A 166 3.31 -2.36 14.63
CA VAL A 166 3.34 -1.84 13.25
C VAL A 166 4.39 -0.76 13.06
N LEU A 167 4.71 0.01 14.11
CA LEU A 167 5.80 0.99 14.12
C LEU A 167 7.18 0.36 14.34
N GLY A 168 7.24 -0.92 14.66
CA GLY A 168 8.49 -1.66 14.82
C GLY A 168 9.10 -2.01 13.45
N GLU A 169 10.44 -2.00 13.40
CA GLU A 169 11.19 -2.45 12.23
C GLU A 169 11.06 -3.97 12.03
N MET A 170 11.06 -4.38 10.77
CA MET A 170 11.19 -5.78 10.41
C MET A 170 12.67 -6.15 10.29
N ALA A 171 13.07 -7.26 10.90
CA ALA A 171 14.46 -7.72 10.89
C ALA A 171 14.57 -9.22 10.56
N GLY A 172 15.74 -9.64 10.10
CA GLY A 172 16.07 -11.05 9.85
C GLY A 172 15.10 -11.74 8.88
N GLN A 173 14.54 -12.88 9.32
CA GLN A 173 13.62 -13.68 8.49
C GLN A 173 12.31 -12.94 8.14
N ASP A 174 11.80 -12.10 9.06
CA ASP A 174 10.58 -11.34 8.80
C ASP A 174 10.80 -10.35 7.65
N TRP A 175 11.96 -9.69 7.61
CA TRP A 175 12.33 -8.81 6.51
C TRP A 175 12.47 -9.56 5.18
N SER A 176 13.04 -10.77 5.21
CA SER A 176 13.14 -11.61 3.99
C SER A 176 11.77 -11.99 3.44
N LYS A 177 10.82 -12.38 4.32
CA LYS A 177 9.44 -12.66 3.93
C LYS A 177 8.71 -11.41 3.41
N ALA A 178 8.94 -10.25 4.07
CA ALA A 178 8.37 -8.99 3.63
C ALA A 178 8.88 -8.57 2.25
N LYS A 179 10.17 -8.74 1.95
CA LYS A 179 10.71 -8.48 0.60
C LYS A 179 10.05 -9.35 -0.48
N THR A 180 9.80 -10.63 -0.19
CA THR A 180 9.07 -11.52 -1.10
C THR A 180 7.63 -11.05 -1.29
N LEU A 181 6.97 -10.62 -0.21
CA LEU A 181 5.62 -10.08 -0.25
C LEU A 181 5.55 -8.77 -1.06
N VAL A 182 6.53 -7.88 -0.91
CA VAL A 182 6.65 -6.65 -1.71
C VAL A 182 6.74 -6.96 -3.20
N LYS A 183 7.60 -7.91 -3.61
CA LYS A 183 7.69 -8.35 -5.01
C LYS A 183 6.35 -8.90 -5.51
N LYS A 184 5.70 -9.74 -4.70
CA LYS A 184 4.37 -10.29 -5.02
C LYS A 184 3.31 -9.19 -5.17
N ALA A 185 3.36 -8.14 -4.34
CA ALA A 185 2.44 -7.01 -4.44
C ALA A 185 2.67 -6.18 -5.71
N VAL A 186 3.93 -5.97 -6.11
CA VAL A 186 4.28 -5.32 -7.38
C VAL A 186 3.73 -6.11 -8.56
N GLU A 187 3.99 -7.43 -8.63
CA GLU A 187 3.43 -8.30 -9.67
C GLU A 187 1.90 -8.27 -9.72
N ALA A 188 1.24 -8.14 -8.55
CA ALA A 188 -0.20 -8.07 -8.47
C ALA A 188 -0.75 -6.74 -9.01
N ILE A 189 -0.07 -5.62 -8.74
CA ILE A 189 -0.40 -4.30 -9.32
C ILE A 189 -0.23 -4.35 -10.84
N GLU A 190 0.91 -4.84 -11.33
CA GLU A 190 1.16 -4.99 -12.77
C GLU A 190 0.11 -5.88 -13.44
N THR A 191 -0.25 -7.02 -12.80
CA THR A 191 -1.30 -7.89 -13.33
C THR A 191 -2.66 -7.21 -13.39
N ALA A 192 -2.99 -6.39 -12.37
CA ALA A 192 -4.24 -5.65 -12.32
C ALA A 192 -4.29 -4.53 -13.37
N LEU A 193 -3.18 -3.86 -13.64
CA LEU A 193 -3.05 -2.85 -14.70
C LEU A 193 -3.05 -3.48 -16.09
N GLU A 194 -2.40 -4.64 -16.25
CA GLU A 194 -2.29 -5.35 -17.54
C GLU A 194 -3.60 -6.02 -17.95
N LYS A 195 -4.38 -6.50 -16.99
CA LYS A 195 -5.61 -7.27 -17.22
C LYS A 195 -6.78 -6.63 -16.51
N ASP A 196 -6.99 -7.01 -15.25
CA ASP A 196 -7.98 -6.43 -14.33
C ASP A 196 -7.76 -6.92 -12.89
N LEU A 197 -8.47 -6.30 -11.95
CA LEU A 197 -8.40 -6.61 -10.53
C LEU A 197 -8.95 -8.01 -10.20
N THR A 198 -9.90 -8.53 -10.97
CA THR A 198 -10.47 -9.88 -10.74
C THR A 198 -9.43 -10.95 -11.05
N VAL A 199 -8.68 -10.78 -12.16
CA VAL A 199 -7.56 -11.66 -12.50
C VAL A 199 -6.47 -11.59 -11.44
N ALA A 200 -6.11 -10.39 -10.98
CA ALA A 200 -5.15 -10.23 -9.90
C ALA A 200 -5.62 -10.89 -8.60
N MET A 201 -6.89 -10.71 -8.21
CA MET A 201 -7.48 -11.38 -7.04
C MET A 201 -7.38 -12.90 -7.14
N ASN A 202 -7.77 -13.47 -8.27
CA ASN A 202 -7.78 -14.93 -8.47
C ASN A 202 -6.37 -15.52 -8.41
N ARG A 203 -5.37 -14.77 -8.89
CA ARG A 203 -3.98 -15.21 -8.92
C ARG A 203 -3.26 -15.05 -7.59
N PHE A 204 -3.49 -13.93 -6.88
CA PHE A 204 -2.66 -13.52 -5.76
C PHE A 204 -3.31 -13.66 -4.39
N ASN A 205 -4.64 -13.78 -4.29
CA ASN A 205 -5.29 -14.07 -3.03
C ASN A 205 -4.89 -15.46 -2.57
N SER A 206 -4.04 -15.50 -1.55
CA SER A 206 -3.63 -16.77 -0.94
C SER A 206 -4.85 -17.47 -0.33
N LYS A 207 -4.99 -18.76 -0.61
CA LYS A 207 -5.95 -19.66 0.03
C LYS A 207 -5.49 -19.99 1.44
#